data_3a00df92b123afcac015342009bd4b76
#
_entry.id   3a00df92b123afcac015342009bd4b76
#
_cell.length_a   1.000
_cell.length_b   1.000
_cell.length_c   1.000
_cell.angle_alpha   90.00
_cell.angle_beta   90.00
_cell.angle_gamma   90.00
#
_symmetry.space_group_name_H-M   'P 1'
#
loop_
_entity.id
_entity.type
_entity.pdbx_description
1 polymer ?
#
loop_
_entity_poly.entity_id
_entity_poly.type
_entity_poly.pdbx_seq_one_letter_code
_entity_poly.pdbx_strand_id
1 'polypeptide(L)'
;ILKMREVLGDKYLFSVSLHPVSYKISKEAIAAVDFISLQCYGPSPVRFPMEKYASDIQMVLAYGIPKEKLVAGVPFYGVTKNGSKKTEAYFSFVQDGLITTPAQNEVTYKGEVYVFDGQDHIRTKTRYAMEQQLKGMMSWDLATDMPLKDSRSLFRTMLEELGR
;
A
#
# COMPACT_ATOMS: atom_id res chain seq x y z
N ILE A 1 12.68 -0.80 18.67
CA ILE A 1 11.81 0.40 18.66
C ILE A 1 12.11 1.27 19.87
N LEU A 2 11.93 0.79 21.12
CA LEU A 2 12.08 1.60 22.34
C LEU A 2 13.45 2.28 22.43
N LYS A 3 14.54 1.53 22.24
CA LYS A 3 15.90 2.09 22.28
C LYS A 3 16.14 3.16 21.19
N MET A 4 15.50 3.03 20.02
CA MET A 4 15.60 4.04 18.96
C MET A 4 14.87 5.33 19.38
N ARG A 5 13.66 5.23 19.95
CA ARG A 5 12.94 6.42 20.48
C ARG A 5 13.72 7.11 21.57
N GLU A 6 14.34 6.35 22.49
CA GLU A 6 15.20 6.92 23.54
C GLU A 6 16.35 7.78 22.95
N VAL A 7 16.99 7.31 21.88
CA VAL A 7 18.09 8.04 21.22
C VAL A 7 17.59 9.24 20.41
N LEU A 8 16.46 9.09 19.68
CA LEU A 8 15.91 10.17 18.85
C LEU A 8 15.22 11.27 19.67
N GLY A 9 14.73 10.94 20.86
CA GLY A 9 13.87 11.85 21.65
C GLY A 9 12.58 12.18 20.87
N ASP A 10 11.94 13.30 21.21
CA ASP A 10 10.69 13.75 20.59
C ASP A 10 10.91 14.74 19.43
N LYS A 11 12.17 15.02 19.09
CA LYS A 11 12.51 16.00 18.05
C LYS A 11 12.20 15.51 16.64
N TYR A 12 12.26 14.19 16.41
CA TYR A 12 12.11 13.59 15.08
C TYR A 12 10.89 12.69 15.00
N LEU A 13 10.22 12.73 13.85
CA LEU A 13 9.20 11.73 13.54
C LEU A 13 9.87 10.34 13.44
N PHE A 14 9.29 9.39 14.16
CA PHE A 14 9.75 8.01 14.16
C PHE A 14 8.62 7.07 13.78
N SER A 15 8.73 6.42 12.64
CA SER A 15 7.76 5.44 12.17
C SER A 15 8.39 4.06 12.07
N VAL A 16 7.54 3.04 12.05
CA VAL A 16 7.93 1.67 11.74
C VAL A 16 7.04 1.14 10.63
N SER A 17 7.61 0.27 9.81
CA SER A 17 6.86 -0.44 8.78
C SER A 17 6.64 -1.88 9.23
N LEU A 18 5.39 -2.34 9.22
CA LEU A 18 4.97 -3.67 9.60
C LEU A 18 4.28 -4.35 8.42
N HIS A 19 4.35 -5.67 8.39
CA HIS A 19 3.64 -6.47 7.41
C HIS A 19 2.53 -7.29 8.09
N PRO A 20 1.36 -7.53 7.44
CA PRO A 20 0.24 -8.26 8.04
C PRO A 20 0.57 -9.67 8.57
N VAL A 21 1.65 -10.28 8.11
CA VAL A 21 2.13 -11.56 8.66
C VAL A 21 3.12 -11.39 9.83
N SER A 22 3.55 -10.14 10.13
CA SER A 22 4.53 -9.83 11.18
C SER A 22 4.27 -8.43 11.74
N TYR A 23 3.10 -8.23 12.34
CA TYR A 23 2.64 -6.92 12.85
C TYR A 23 2.62 -6.82 14.37
N LYS A 24 2.79 -7.93 15.08
CA LYS A 24 2.67 -7.95 16.54
C LYS A 24 3.89 -7.33 17.19
N ILE A 25 3.74 -6.12 17.69
CA ILE A 25 4.72 -5.39 18.52
C ILE A 25 4.10 -5.04 19.87
N SER A 26 4.90 -4.75 20.88
CA SER A 26 4.39 -4.47 22.22
C SER A 26 3.61 -3.14 22.27
N LYS A 27 2.75 -2.98 23.27
CA LYS A 27 1.99 -1.72 23.49
C LYS A 27 2.92 -0.52 23.69
N GLU A 28 4.03 -0.73 24.38
CA GLU A 28 5.05 0.30 24.60
C GLU A 28 5.72 0.70 23.26
N ALA A 29 5.97 -0.27 22.37
CA ALA A 29 6.49 0.01 21.04
C ALA A 29 5.48 0.77 20.17
N ILE A 30 4.18 0.42 20.24
CA ILE A 30 3.09 1.17 19.58
C ILE A 30 3.03 2.60 20.10
N ALA A 31 3.16 2.79 21.42
CA ALA A 31 3.15 4.12 22.03
C ALA A 31 4.34 4.97 21.59
N ALA A 32 5.52 4.35 21.46
CA ALA A 32 6.80 5.01 21.17
C ALA A 32 6.95 5.51 19.72
N VAL A 33 6.12 5.08 18.77
CA VAL A 33 6.17 5.52 17.37
C VAL A 33 5.10 6.56 17.07
N ASP A 34 5.39 7.46 16.12
CA ASP A 34 4.43 8.49 15.68
C ASP A 34 3.39 7.93 14.73
N PHE A 35 3.78 6.96 13.89
CA PHE A 35 2.87 6.20 13.03
C PHE A 35 3.46 4.85 12.62
N ILE A 36 2.59 3.99 12.11
CA ILE A 36 2.90 2.63 11.68
C ILE A 36 2.41 2.48 10.24
N SER A 37 3.32 2.20 9.32
CA SER A 37 2.99 1.87 7.93
C SER A 37 2.74 0.37 7.81
N LEU A 38 1.54 -0.03 7.47
CA LEU A 38 1.18 -1.42 7.23
C LEU A 38 1.34 -1.75 5.74
N GLN A 39 2.26 -2.65 5.41
CA GLN A 39 2.52 -3.11 4.05
C GLN A 39 1.45 -4.13 3.62
N CYS A 40 0.23 -3.67 3.24
CA CYS A 40 -0.86 -4.52 2.75
C CYS A 40 -0.59 -5.05 1.33
N TYR A 41 0.65 -5.29 0.99
CA TYR A 41 1.15 -5.75 -0.31
C TYR A 41 2.30 -6.74 -0.12
N GLY A 42 2.84 -7.26 -1.20
CA GLY A 42 3.97 -8.19 -1.17
C GLY A 42 4.09 -8.93 -2.50
N PRO A 43 5.01 -9.89 -2.61
CA PRO A 43 5.29 -10.59 -3.87
C PRO A 43 4.26 -11.66 -4.22
N SER A 44 3.09 -11.69 -3.55
CA SER A 44 2.05 -12.69 -3.77
C SER A 44 0.76 -12.03 -4.27
N PRO A 45 0.14 -12.57 -5.35
CA PRO A 45 -1.10 -12.05 -5.91
C PRO A 45 -2.28 -12.04 -4.93
N VAL A 46 -2.24 -12.88 -3.89
CA VAL A 46 -3.29 -12.92 -2.84
C VAL A 46 -3.37 -11.64 -1.99
N ARG A 47 -2.41 -10.73 -2.11
CA ARG A 47 -2.38 -9.46 -1.38
C ARG A 47 -3.17 -8.34 -2.06
N PHE A 48 -3.52 -8.50 -3.35
CA PHE A 48 -4.14 -7.44 -4.14
C PHE A 48 -5.65 -7.28 -3.94
N PRO A 49 -6.47 -8.35 -3.74
CA PRO A 49 -7.91 -8.21 -3.57
C PRO A 49 -8.28 -7.26 -2.43
N MET A 50 -9.38 -6.49 -2.63
CA MET A 50 -9.90 -5.54 -1.66
C MET A 50 -10.26 -6.20 -0.32
N GLU A 51 -10.81 -7.41 -0.36
CA GLU A 51 -11.18 -8.19 0.82
C GLU A 51 -9.94 -8.49 1.67
N LYS A 52 -8.82 -8.80 1.01
CA LYS A 52 -7.56 -9.06 1.73
C LYS A 52 -6.99 -7.79 2.36
N TYR A 53 -7.03 -6.67 1.63
CA TYR A 53 -6.63 -5.36 2.13
C TYR A 53 -7.44 -4.95 3.37
N ALA A 54 -8.77 -5.03 3.28
CA ALA A 54 -9.66 -4.73 4.39
C ALA A 54 -9.42 -5.66 5.59
N SER A 55 -9.32 -6.97 5.35
CA SER A 55 -9.04 -7.97 6.38
C SER A 55 -7.72 -7.72 7.12
N ASP A 56 -6.65 -7.36 6.40
CA ASP A 56 -5.35 -7.06 6.99
C ASP A 56 -5.42 -5.83 7.92
N ILE A 57 -6.14 -4.78 7.50
CA ILE A 57 -6.35 -3.57 8.30
C ILE A 57 -7.17 -3.90 9.56
N GLN A 58 -8.31 -4.58 9.41
CA GLN A 58 -9.16 -4.95 10.55
C GLN A 58 -8.44 -5.82 11.57
N MET A 59 -7.63 -6.76 11.11
CA MET A 59 -6.82 -7.62 11.98
C MET A 59 -5.84 -6.81 12.84
N VAL A 60 -5.20 -5.80 12.25
CA VAL A 60 -4.22 -4.94 12.91
C VAL A 60 -4.90 -3.98 13.89
N LEU A 61 -6.06 -3.43 13.53
CA LEU A 61 -6.89 -2.60 14.42
C LEU A 61 -7.40 -3.43 15.63
N ALA A 62 -7.87 -4.65 15.39
CA ALA A 62 -8.34 -5.57 16.45
C ALA A 62 -7.20 -6.01 17.40
N TYR A 63 -5.95 -6.03 16.94
CA TYR A 63 -4.79 -6.26 17.79
C TYR A 63 -4.51 -5.10 18.74
N GLY A 64 -5.00 -3.90 18.44
CA GLY A 64 -4.84 -2.71 19.28
C GLY A 64 -3.88 -1.66 18.74
N ILE A 65 -3.52 -1.70 17.46
CA ILE A 65 -2.85 -0.56 16.81
C ILE A 65 -3.91 0.51 16.55
N PRO A 66 -3.75 1.74 17.12
CA PRO A 66 -4.74 2.80 16.95
C PRO A 66 -4.84 3.27 15.50
N LYS A 67 -6.07 3.50 15.01
CA LYS A 67 -6.32 3.97 13.64
C LYS A 67 -5.62 5.29 13.32
N GLU A 68 -5.54 6.19 14.30
CA GLU A 68 -4.86 7.48 14.19
C GLU A 68 -3.33 7.38 14.11
N LYS A 69 -2.78 6.20 14.29
CA LYS A 69 -1.37 5.87 14.04
C LYS A 69 -1.15 4.98 12.82
N LEU A 70 -2.21 4.41 12.23
CA LEU A 70 -2.10 3.44 11.15
C LEU A 70 -2.11 4.11 9.77
N VAL A 71 -1.08 3.85 8.97
CA VAL A 71 -0.97 4.24 7.55
C VAL A 71 -1.05 2.98 6.71
N ALA A 72 -2.02 2.90 5.80
CA ALA A 72 -2.24 1.72 4.97
C ALA A 72 -1.44 1.80 3.66
N GLY A 73 -0.69 0.74 3.36
CA GLY A 73 0.18 0.67 2.19
C GLY A 73 -0.48 0.00 0.99
N VAL A 74 -0.21 0.54 -0.21
CA VAL A 74 -0.61 -0.02 -1.49
C VAL A 74 0.59 -0.17 -2.42
N PRO A 75 0.61 -1.20 -3.31
CA PRO A 75 1.68 -1.38 -4.28
C PRO A 75 1.44 -0.56 -5.55
N PHE A 76 2.50 -0.03 -6.15
CA PHE A 76 2.49 0.55 -7.49
C PHE A 76 3.25 -0.33 -8.49
N TYR A 77 3.17 -1.63 -8.30
CA TYR A 77 3.77 -2.66 -9.15
C TYR A 77 2.80 -3.84 -9.30
N GLY A 78 3.04 -4.65 -10.32
CA GLY A 78 2.36 -5.93 -10.48
C GLY A 78 3.21 -7.11 -10.03
N VAL A 79 2.56 -8.22 -9.69
CA VAL A 79 3.21 -9.50 -9.38
C VAL A 79 2.67 -10.61 -10.28
N THR A 80 3.49 -11.59 -10.59
CA THR A 80 3.05 -12.74 -11.38
C THR A 80 1.96 -13.55 -10.70
N LYS A 81 0.90 -13.85 -11.45
CA LYS A 81 -0.26 -14.62 -10.98
C LYS A 81 0.08 -16.07 -10.63
N ASN A 82 1.08 -16.65 -11.31
CA ASN A 82 1.51 -18.04 -11.12
C ASN A 82 2.32 -18.30 -9.84
N GLY A 83 2.54 -17.26 -9.01
CA GLY A 83 3.27 -17.37 -7.75
C GLY A 83 4.80 -17.42 -7.88
N SER A 84 5.36 -17.16 -9.08
CA SER A 84 6.83 -17.09 -9.28
C SER A 84 7.48 -15.89 -8.58
N LYS A 85 6.68 -15.00 -7.98
CA LYS A 85 7.11 -13.80 -7.22
C LYS A 85 7.89 -12.77 -8.05
N LYS A 86 7.84 -12.84 -9.37
CA LYS A 86 8.37 -11.77 -10.21
C LYS A 86 7.51 -10.53 -10.05
N THR A 87 8.13 -9.38 -10.04
CA THR A 87 7.47 -8.08 -9.99
C THR A 87 7.79 -7.27 -11.23
N GLU A 88 6.88 -6.40 -11.63
CA GLU A 88 7.08 -5.45 -12.72
C GLU A 88 6.45 -4.11 -12.35
N ALA A 89 7.09 -3.02 -12.73
CA ALA A 89 6.61 -1.67 -12.46
C ALA A 89 5.26 -1.41 -13.17
N TYR A 90 4.35 -0.73 -12.52
CA TYR A 90 3.08 -0.34 -13.14
C TYR A 90 3.29 0.51 -14.39
N PHE A 91 4.26 1.43 -14.37
CA PHE A 91 4.57 2.27 -15.53
C PHE A 91 4.93 1.45 -16.79
N SER A 92 5.56 0.28 -16.65
CA SER A 92 5.90 -0.59 -17.79
C SER A 92 4.64 -1.04 -18.54
N PHE A 93 3.60 -1.43 -17.81
CA PHE A 93 2.32 -1.83 -18.39
C PHE A 93 1.64 -0.67 -19.13
N VAL A 94 1.73 0.53 -18.56
CA VAL A 94 1.15 1.75 -19.13
C VAL A 94 1.90 2.20 -20.38
N GLN A 95 3.24 2.19 -20.34
CA GLN A 95 4.10 2.64 -21.47
C GLN A 95 3.96 1.71 -22.68
N ASP A 96 3.80 0.41 -22.44
CA ASP A 96 3.59 -0.58 -23.51
C ASP A 96 2.12 -0.64 -24.00
N GLY A 97 1.26 0.29 -23.52
CA GLY A 97 -0.12 0.42 -23.98
C GLY A 97 -1.05 -0.72 -23.53
N LEU A 98 -0.67 -1.46 -22.49
CA LEU A 98 -1.40 -2.64 -22.03
C LEU A 98 -2.53 -2.30 -21.05
N ILE A 99 -2.52 -1.10 -20.47
CA ILE A 99 -3.58 -0.61 -19.58
C ILE A 99 -4.57 0.19 -20.41
N THR A 100 -5.76 -0.36 -20.59
CA THR A 100 -6.81 0.21 -21.46
C THR A 100 -7.98 0.83 -20.70
N THR A 101 -8.17 0.43 -19.43
CA THR A 101 -9.24 0.96 -18.56
C THR A 101 -8.77 1.14 -17.13
N PRO A 102 -9.35 2.10 -16.37
CA PRO A 102 -9.05 2.29 -14.95
C PRO A 102 -9.36 1.07 -14.06
N ALA A 103 -10.32 0.24 -14.48
CA ALA A 103 -10.76 -0.96 -13.74
C ALA A 103 -9.85 -2.18 -13.93
N GLN A 104 -8.87 -2.09 -14.84
CA GLN A 104 -7.99 -3.22 -15.17
C GLN A 104 -7.02 -3.49 -14.02
N ASN A 105 -7.00 -4.74 -13.54
CA ASN A 105 -6.13 -5.20 -12.45
C ASN A 105 -5.28 -6.42 -12.84
N GLU A 106 -5.29 -6.80 -14.12
CA GLU A 106 -4.54 -7.94 -14.66
C GLU A 106 -4.04 -7.62 -16.07
N VAL A 107 -2.85 -8.09 -16.41
CA VAL A 107 -2.24 -7.90 -17.73
C VAL A 107 -1.32 -9.06 -18.08
N THR A 108 -1.27 -9.42 -19.36
CA THR A 108 -0.22 -10.30 -19.88
C THR A 108 0.96 -9.45 -20.36
N TYR A 109 2.12 -9.66 -19.78
CA TYR A 109 3.34 -8.93 -20.08
C TYR A 109 4.54 -9.87 -20.19
N LYS A 110 5.27 -9.82 -21.30
CA LYS A 110 6.43 -10.68 -21.57
C LYS A 110 6.16 -12.18 -21.33
N GLY A 111 4.97 -12.65 -21.73
CA GLY A 111 4.56 -14.05 -21.60
C GLY A 111 4.10 -14.48 -20.20
N GLU A 112 4.05 -13.58 -19.24
CA GLU A 112 3.56 -13.84 -17.87
C GLU A 112 2.29 -13.02 -17.60
N VAL A 113 1.39 -13.56 -16.79
CA VAL A 113 0.23 -12.82 -16.31
C VAL A 113 0.58 -12.13 -14.99
N TYR A 114 0.40 -10.83 -14.95
CA TYR A 114 0.60 -10.00 -13.74
C TYR A 114 -0.73 -9.52 -13.19
N VAL A 115 -0.83 -9.51 -11.85
CA VAL A 115 -1.91 -8.89 -11.09
C VAL A 115 -1.35 -7.62 -10.45
N PHE A 116 -2.11 -6.54 -10.48
CA PHE A 116 -1.73 -5.23 -9.93
C PHE A 116 -2.96 -4.48 -9.41
N ASP A 117 -2.76 -3.37 -8.72
CA ASP A 117 -3.83 -2.44 -8.38
C ASP A 117 -3.97 -1.38 -9.49
N GLY A 118 -5.04 -1.45 -10.29
CA GLY A 118 -5.39 -0.39 -11.22
C GLY A 118 -6.01 0.82 -10.53
N GLN A 119 -6.29 1.89 -11.29
CA GLN A 119 -6.76 3.16 -10.71
C GLN A 119 -8.04 3.00 -9.87
N ASP A 120 -9.05 2.24 -10.34
CA ASP A 120 -10.29 2.06 -9.59
C ASP A 120 -10.07 1.27 -8.30
N HIS A 121 -9.11 0.34 -8.30
CA HIS A 121 -8.72 -0.41 -7.10
C HIS A 121 -8.02 0.51 -6.09
N ILE A 122 -7.12 1.39 -6.55
CA ILE A 122 -6.47 2.41 -5.72
C ILE A 122 -7.51 3.36 -5.12
N ARG A 123 -8.50 3.84 -5.91
CA ARG A 123 -9.61 4.66 -5.38
C ARG A 123 -10.36 3.94 -4.27
N THR A 124 -10.75 2.69 -4.51
CA THR A 124 -11.51 1.90 -3.52
C THR A 124 -10.72 1.69 -2.23
N LYS A 125 -9.43 1.35 -2.32
CA LYS A 125 -8.56 1.18 -1.15
C LYS A 125 -8.34 2.49 -0.40
N THR A 126 -8.19 3.60 -1.12
CA THR A 126 -8.04 4.94 -0.52
C THR A 126 -9.30 5.35 0.21
N ARG A 127 -10.47 5.19 -0.42
CA ARG A 127 -11.77 5.48 0.20
C ARG A 127 -11.98 4.65 1.47
N TYR A 128 -11.67 3.36 1.44
CA TYR A 128 -11.75 2.50 2.61
C TYR A 128 -10.86 3.01 3.75
N ALA A 129 -9.62 3.41 3.47
CA ALA A 129 -8.73 3.97 4.49
C ALA A 129 -9.31 5.25 5.13
N MET A 130 -9.95 6.12 4.32
CA MET A 130 -10.64 7.32 4.81
C MET A 130 -11.85 6.97 5.68
N GLU A 131 -12.70 6.03 5.24
CA GLU A 131 -13.88 5.55 5.99
C GLU A 131 -13.48 4.93 7.33
N GLN A 132 -12.36 4.21 7.39
CA GLN A 132 -11.80 3.69 8.62
C GLN A 132 -11.12 4.78 9.47
N GLN A 133 -11.03 6.01 8.99
CA GLN A 133 -10.37 7.14 9.65
C GLN A 133 -8.89 6.83 9.98
N LEU A 134 -8.20 6.15 9.10
CA LEU A 134 -6.78 5.87 9.27
C LEU A 134 -5.96 7.16 9.19
N LYS A 135 -4.74 7.14 9.75
CA LYS A 135 -3.82 8.29 9.69
C LYS A 135 -3.48 8.71 8.27
N GLY A 136 -3.43 7.77 7.33
CA GLY A 136 -3.12 8.06 5.93
C GLY A 136 -2.86 6.83 5.08
N MET A 137 -2.31 7.10 3.90
CA MET A 137 -1.92 6.09 2.92
C MET A 137 -0.42 6.15 2.64
N MET A 138 0.16 5.04 2.23
CA MET A 138 1.55 4.91 1.76
C MET A 138 1.58 4.11 0.47
N SER A 139 2.40 4.51 -0.47
CA SER A 139 2.62 3.77 -1.72
C SER A 139 4.02 3.15 -1.76
N TRP A 140 4.14 2.00 -2.37
CA TRP A 140 5.42 1.36 -2.66
C TRP A 140 5.48 0.96 -4.15
N ASP A 141 6.26 1.68 -4.98
CA ASP A 141 6.83 2.98 -4.66
C ASP A 141 6.59 3.95 -5.83
N LEU A 142 6.91 5.21 -5.63
CA LEU A 142 6.70 6.25 -6.66
C LEU A 142 7.55 6.04 -7.91
N ALA A 143 8.69 5.36 -7.81
CA ALA A 143 9.55 5.07 -8.96
C ALA A 143 8.94 4.03 -9.91
N THR A 144 7.94 3.29 -9.47
CA THR A 144 7.23 2.28 -10.29
C THR A 144 5.90 2.77 -10.84
N ASP A 145 5.50 4.02 -10.53
CA ASP A 145 4.29 4.66 -11.04
C ASP A 145 4.57 5.52 -12.28
N MET A 146 3.51 5.97 -12.93
CA MET A 146 3.57 7.04 -13.93
C MET A 146 3.87 8.39 -13.26
N PRO A 147 4.50 9.34 -13.99
CA PRO A 147 4.66 10.69 -13.47
C PRO A 147 3.31 11.31 -13.07
N LEU A 148 3.29 12.11 -12.01
CA LEU A 148 2.07 12.71 -11.43
C LEU A 148 1.21 13.49 -12.46
N LYS A 149 1.84 14.05 -13.50
CA LYS A 149 1.14 14.75 -14.59
C LYS A 149 0.35 13.82 -15.52
N ASP A 150 0.67 12.53 -15.56
CA ASP A 150 -0.06 11.54 -16.36
C ASP A 150 -1.38 11.19 -15.65
N SER A 151 -2.49 11.21 -16.39
CA SER A 151 -3.81 10.90 -15.85
C SER A 151 -3.94 9.44 -15.37
N ARG A 152 -3.02 8.57 -15.76
CA ARG A 152 -2.98 7.15 -15.37
C ARG A 152 -2.13 6.90 -14.11
N SER A 153 -1.49 7.94 -13.53
CA SER A 153 -0.72 7.78 -12.30
C SER A 153 -1.61 7.29 -11.14
N LEU A 154 -1.15 6.26 -10.47
CA LEU A 154 -1.83 5.71 -9.29
C LEU A 154 -1.71 6.67 -8.10
N PHE A 155 -0.57 7.35 -7.96
CA PHE A 155 -0.40 8.35 -6.91
C PHE A 155 -1.31 9.57 -7.12
N ARG A 156 -1.43 10.07 -8.35
CA ARG A 156 -2.42 11.09 -8.70
C ARG A 156 -3.83 10.63 -8.36
N THR A 157 -4.20 9.41 -8.73
CA THR A 157 -5.51 8.81 -8.44
C THR A 157 -5.79 8.79 -6.93
N MET A 158 -4.78 8.43 -6.11
CA MET A 158 -4.89 8.45 -4.65
C MET A 158 -5.09 9.87 -4.12
N LEU A 159 -4.35 10.87 -4.63
CA LEU A 159 -4.50 12.27 -4.22
C LEU A 159 -5.88 12.83 -4.58
N GLU A 160 -6.38 12.56 -5.79
CA GLU A 160 -7.73 12.96 -6.23
C GLU A 160 -8.82 12.41 -5.29
N GLU A 161 -8.72 11.14 -4.89
CA GLU A 161 -9.68 10.54 -3.95
C GLU A 161 -9.58 11.15 -2.54
N LEU A 162 -8.37 11.58 -2.13
CA LEU A 162 -8.16 12.31 -0.87
C LEU A 162 -8.60 13.79 -0.92
N GLY A 163 -9.08 14.27 -2.06
CA GLY A 163 -9.49 15.67 -2.26
C GLY A 163 -8.30 16.66 -2.31
N ARG A 164 -7.16 16.23 -2.83
CA ARG A 164 -5.91 17.02 -2.89
C ARG A 164 -5.39 17.18 -4.31
#